data_78b7a9f9057e3fd1d66dbca2160eaa88
#
_entry.id   78b7a9f9057e3fd1d66dbca2160eaa88
#
_cell.length_a   1.000
_cell.length_b   1.000
_cell.length_c   1.000
_cell.angle_alpha   90.00
_cell.angle_beta   90.00
_cell.angle_gamma   90.00
#
_symmetry.space_group_name_H-M   'P 1'
#
loop_
_entity.id
_entity.type
_entity.pdbx_description
1 polymer ?
#
loop_
_entity_poly.entity_id
_entity_poly.type
_entity_poly.pdbx_seq_one_letter_code
_entity_poly.pdbx_strand_id
1 'polypeptide(L)'
;MSIIQLQHVGVVVSDLNASCERLERLFGMKARDFRSDQGKGMQLDARILLGNGCWLHLVQNWNPESRVNQFLRNRGEGLEHIALQTDNIEEDVDRLRRAGVPIFADKIFNAPDGFEAFVYPDQTPGITVELIQPHATSWGYPQDANPVAGQK
;
A
#
# COMPACT_ATOMS: atom_id res chain seq x y z
N MET A 1 -5.89 -9.55 -17.35
CA MET A 1 -5.20 -9.09 -16.12
C MET A 1 -4.35 -7.92 -16.53
N SER A 2 -4.61 -6.82 -15.93
CA SER A 2 -4.01 -5.53 -16.27
C SER A 2 -3.18 -4.98 -15.11
N ILE A 3 -2.37 -5.86 -14.49
CA ILE A 3 -1.37 -5.36 -13.53
C ILE A 3 -0.39 -4.48 -14.32
N ILE A 4 -0.38 -3.20 -13.96
CA ILE A 4 0.42 -2.18 -14.62
C ILE A 4 1.82 -2.13 -14.01
N GLN A 5 1.90 -2.11 -12.67
CA GLN A 5 3.15 -1.98 -11.94
C GLN A 5 3.00 -2.33 -10.45
N LEU A 6 4.12 -2.50 -9.78
CA LEU A 6 4.19 -2.41 -8.32
C LEU A 6 4.02 -0.95 -7.94
N GLN A 7 2.92 -0.62 -7.26
CA GLN A 7 2.62 0.76 -6.88
C GLN A 7 3.27 1.12 -5.55
N HIS A 8 3.14 0.25 -4.53
CA HIS A 8 3.83 0.47 -3.25
C HIS A 8 4.14 -0.84 -2.52
N VAL A 9 5.01 -0.70 -1.55
CA VAL A 9 5.34 -1.72 -0.56
C VAL A 9 4.90 -1.20 0.80
N GLY A 10 3.97 -1.91 1.43
CA GLY A 10 3.43 -1.55 2.73
C GLY A 10 4.24 -2.15 3.87
N VAL A 11 4.71 -1.31 4.78
CA VAL A 11 5.51 -1.70 5.94
C VAL A 11 4.83 -1.21 7.21
N VAL A 12 4.58 -2.14 8.12
CA VAL A 12 4.05 -1.82 9.45
C VAL A 12 5.20 -1.46 10.38
N VAL A 13 5.05 -0.34 11.08
CA VAL A 13 6.00 0.17 12.06
C VAL A 13 5.32 0.49 13.38
N SER A 14 6.07 0.39 14.48
CA SER A 14 5.58 0.73 15.81
C SER A 14 5.69 2.23 16.12
N ASP A 15 6.66 2.91 15.49
CA ASP A 15 6.90 4.35 15.58
C ASP A 15 7.24 4.89 14.19
N LEU A 16 6.28 5.61 13.60
CA LEU A 16 6.40 6.15 12.25
C LEU A 16 7.52 7.18 12.16
N ASN A 17 7.60 8.10 13.12
CA ASN A 17 8.58 9.18 13.08
C ASN A 17 10.00 8.63 13.22
N ALA A 18 10.24 7.78 14.21
CA ALA A 18 11.54 7.15 14.40
C ALA A 18 11.96 6.31 13.18
N SER A 19 11.01 5.64 12.53
CA SER A 19 11.26 4.86 11.32
C SER A 19 11.64 5.74 10.13
N CYS A 20 10.93 6.86 9.92
CA CYS A 20 11.26 7.84 8.88
C CYS A 20 12.66 8.47 9.10
N GLU A 21 12.95 8.92 10.33
CA GLU A 21 14.25 9.47 10.68
C GLU A 21 15.39 8.47 10.46
N ARG A 22 15.16 7.20 10.81
CA ARG A 22 16.14 6.13 10.60
C ARG A 22 16.43 5.91 9.11
N LEU A 23 15.39 5.85 8.28
CA LEU A 23 15.54 5.67 6.82
C LEU A 23 16.21 6.87 6.17
N GLU A 24 15.86 8.09 6.58
CA GLU A 24 16.55 9.29 6.09
C GLU A 24 18.04 9.30 6.48
N ARG A 25 18.36 9.01 7.73
CA ARG A 25 19.74 8.99 8.22
C ARG A 25 20.61 7.92 7.56
N LEU A 26 20.06 6.71 7.33
CA LEU A 26 20.83 5.58 6.80
C LEU A 26 20.93 5.58 5.28
N PHE A 27 19.90 6.03 4.59
CA PHE A 27 19.78 5.86 3.15
C PHE A 27 19.45 7.16 2.40
N GLY A 28 19.29 8.29 3.12
CA GLY A 28 18.86 9.55 2.51
C GLY A 28 17.40 9.55 2.03
N MET A 29 16.61 8.57 2.46
CA MET A 29 15.22 8.36 2.05
C MET A 29 14.31 9.29 2.82
N LYS A 30 13.83 10.36 2.18
CA LYS A 30 12.97 11.36 2.82
C LYS A 30 11.52 10.99 2.69
N ALA A 31 10.84 10.92 3.84
CA ALA A 31 9.40 10.76 3.88
C ALA A 31 8.70 12.03 3.37
N ARG A 32 7.62 11.80 2.65
CA ARG A 32 6.70 12.83 2.14
C ARG A 32 5.29 12.45 2.53
N ASP A 33 4.39 13.40 2.48
CA ASP A 33 2.95 13.14 2.60
C ASP A 33 2.58 12.36 3.86
N PHE A 34 2.93 12.93 5.02
CA PHE A 34 2.45 12.43 6.30
C PHE A 34 0.94 12.63 6.38
N ARG A 35 0.23 11.55 6.67
CA ARG A 35 -1.21 11.57 6.90
C ARG A 35 -1.54 11.10 8.30
N SER A 36 -2.58 11.70 8.86
CA SER A 36 -3.17 11.28 10.13
C SER A 36 -4.66 11.13 9.95
N ASP A 37 -5.16 9.92 10.09
CA ASP A 37 -6.59 9.68 10.27
C ASP A 37 -6.90 9.55 11.76
N GLN A 38 -7.07 10.69 12.43
CA GLN A 38 -7.41 10.74 13.85
C GLN A 38 -8.91 10.48 14.13
N GLY A 39 -9.73 10.36 13.07
CA GLY A 39 -11.18 10.30 13.22
C GLY A 39 -11.78 8.91 13.18
N LYS A 40 -11.29 7.99 12.39
CA LYS A 40 -11.93 6.69 12.13
C LYS A 40 -10.99 5.47 12.22
N GLY A 41 -9.73 5.60 11.89
CA GLY A 41 -8.79 4.49 11.83
C GLY A 41 -7.66 4.57 12.83
N MET A 42 -7.45 5.72 13.47
CA MET A 42 -6.32 5.94 14.36
C MET A 42 -4.98 5.58 13.69
N GLN A 43 -4.86 5.94 12.39
CA GLN A 43 -3.70 5.60 11.58
C GLN A 43 -2.83 6.82 11.33
N LEU A 44 -1.53 6.61 11.41
CA LEU A 44 -0.53 7.49 10.80
C LEU A 44 0.15 6.75 9.67
N ASP A 45 0.37 7.42 8.59
CA ASP A 45 1.19 6.89 7.52
C ASP A 45 2.09 7.96 6.89
N ALA A 46 3.17 7.48 6.27
CA ALA A 46 4.10 8.30 5.51
C ALA A 46 4.56 7.53 4.28
N ARG A 47 4.91 8.24 3.23
CA ARG A 47 5.39 7.67 1.99
C ARG A 47 6.76 8.18 1.61
N ILE A 48 7.55 7.27 1.11
CA ILE A 48 8.91 7.52 0.62
C ILE A 48 8.96 7.06 -0.83
N LEU A 49 9.27 7.97 -1.75
CA LEU A 49 9.42 7.63 -3.16
C LEU A 49 10.69 6.82 -3.37
N LEU A 50 10.55 5.62 -3.94
CA LEU A 50 11.67 4.74 -4.26
C LEU A 50 12.19 4.92 -5.70
N GLY A 51 11.49 5.71 -6.51
CA GLY A 51 11.73 5.89 -7.94
C GLY A 51 10.72 5.14 -8.80
N ASN A 52 10.62 5.53 -10.08
CA ASN A 52 9.73 4.89 -11.08
C ASN A 52 8.26 4.73 -10.64
N GLY A 53 7.76 5.66 -9.81
CA GLY A 53 6.37 5.63 -9.33
C GLY A 53 6.08 4.60 -8.23
N CYS A 54 7.09 3.90 -7.72
CA CYS A 54 6.95 2.98 -6.60
C CYS A 54 7.22 3.69 -5.27
N TRP A 55 6.45 3.34 -4.24
CA TRP A 55 6.55 3.94 -2.91
C TRP A 55 6.83 2.90 -1.84
N LEU A 56 7.56 3.31 -0.82
CA LEU A 56 7.55 2.66 0.48
C LEU A 56 6.49 3.36 1.33
N HIS A 57 5.46 2.63 1.74
CA HIS A 57 4.35 3.12 2.54
C HIS A 57 4.50 2.62 3.98
N LEU A 58 4.91 3.50 4.88
CA LEU A 58 5.05 3.19 6.30
C LEU A 58 3.72 3.46 7.00
N VAL A 59 3.27 2.52 7.81
CA VAL A 59 1.98 2.59 8.50
C VAL A 59 2.13 2.27 9.98
N GLN A 60 1.63 3.16 10.82
CA GLN A 60 1.41 2.97 12.24
C GLN A 60 -0.07 3.10 12.55
N ASN A 61 -0.61 2.25 13.43
CA ASN A 61 -2.02 2.32 13.81
C ASN A 61 -2.15 2.09 15.32
N TRP A 62 -3.05 2.83 15.97
CA TRP A 62 -3.29 2.70 17.42
C TRP A 62 -4.53 1.90 17.77
N ASN A 63 -5.39 1.56 16.80
CA ASN A 63 -6.53 0.70 17.05
C ASN A 63 -6.05 -0.74 17.25
N PRO A 64 -6.19 -1.32 18.45
CA PRO A 64 -5.72 -2.69 18.74
C PRO A 64 -6.33 -3.76 17.82
N GLU A 65 -7.54 -3.51 17.34
CA GLU A 65 -8.28 -4.44 16.48
C GLU A 65 -7.96 -4.29 14.99
N SER A 66 -7.14 -3.29 14.63
CA SER A 66 -6.74 -3.09 13.25
C SER A 66 -5.88 -4.25 12.74
N ARG A 67 -5.97 -4.52 11.43
CA ARG A 67 -5.11 -5.48 10.75
C ARG A 67 -3.62 -5.14 10.93
N VAL A 68 -3.29 -3.85 10.91
CA VAL A 68 -1.92 -3.35 11.14
C VAL A 68 -1.39 -3.76 12.52
N ASN A 69 -2.18 -3.55 13.58
CA ASN A 69 -1.77 -3.96 14.93
C ASN A 69 -1.78 -5.48 15.14
N GLN A 70 -2.67 -6.20 14.49
CA GLN A 70 -2.64 -7.67 14.50
C GLN A 70 -1.35 -8.17 13.85
N PHE A 71 -0.95 -7.59 12.71
CA PHE A 71 0.32 -7.91 12.07
C PHE A 71 1.50 -7.62 13.00
N LEU A 72 1.54 -6.40 13.58
CA LEU A 72 2.62 -5.98 14.49
C LEU A 72 2.78 -6.91 15.70
N ARG A 73 1.65 -7.33 16.31
CA ARG A 73 1.68 -8.28 17.45
C ARG A 73 2.18 -9.66 17.07
N ASN A 74 1.83 -10.13 15.87
CA ASN A 74 2.09 -11.51 15.46
C ASN A 74 3.46 -11.68 14.79
N ARG A 75 3.96 -10.65 14.12
CA ARG A 75 5.17 -10.71 13.29
C ARG A 75 6.22 -9.65 13.59
N GLY A 76 5.89 -8.65 14.41
CA GLY A 76 6.73 -7.48 14.60
C GLY A 76 6.62 -6.47 13.45
N GLU A 77 7.54 -5.50 13.43
CA GLU A 77 7.65 -4.55 12.33
C GLU A 77 8.11 -5.24 11.04
N GLY A 78 7.65 -4.76 9.90
CA GLY A 78 8.13 -5.29 8.62
C GLY A 78 7.12 -5.21 7.49
N LEU A 79 7.50 -5.88 6.40
CA LEU A 79 6.72 -5.96 5.17
C LEU A 79 5.38 -6.66 5.43
N GLU A 80 4.28 -5.92 5.18
CA GLU A 80 2.93 -6.44 5.40
C GLU A 80 2.24 -6.77 4.08
N HIS A 81 2.36 -5.90 3.07
CA HIS A 81 1.77 -6.12 1.75
C HIS A 81 2.60 -5.52 0.62
N ILE A 82 2.28 -5.96 -0.58
CA ILE A 82 2.63 -5.29 -1.82
C ILE A 82 1.35 -4.84 -2.51
N ALA A 83 1.36 -3.66 -3.10
CA ALA A 83 0.24 -3.13 -3.85
C ALA A 83 0.55 -3.17 -5.35
N LEU A 84 -0.31 -3.86 -6.08
CA LEU A 84 -0.24 -3.99 -7.53
C LEU A 84 -1.29 -3.08 -8.17
N GLN A 85 -0.84 -2.13 -8.97
CA GLN A 85 -1.73 -1.23 -9.67
C GLN A 85 -2.42 -1.95 -10.82
N THR A 86 -3.73 -1.74 -10.90
CA THR A 86 -4.58 -2.19 -12.01
C THR A 86 -5.34 -1.02 -12.64
N ASP A 87 -5.78 -1.19 -13.88
CA ASP A 87 -6.66 -0.25 -14.59
C ASP A 87 -8.15 -0.62 -14.44
N ASN A 88 -8.46 -1.85 -14.01
CA ASN A 88 -9.84 -2.31 -13.82
C ASN A 88 -9.91 -3.29 -12.64
N ILE A 89 -10.06 -2.74 -11.43
CA ILE A 89 -10.08 -3.54 -10.20
C ILE A 89 -11.31 -4.46 -10.12
N GLU A 90 -12.46 -4.04 -10.65
CA GLU A 90 -13.68 -4.85 -10.62
C GLU A 90 -13.49 -6.12 -11.43
N GLU A 91 -12.96 -6.01 -12.65
CA GLU A 91 -12.69 -7.16 -13.50
C GLU A 91 -11.64 -8.11 -12.88
N ASP A 92 -10.59 -7.55 -12.29
CA ASP A 92 -9.56 -8.35 -11.64
C ASP A 92 -10.06 -9.07 -10.41
N VAL A 93 -10.88 -8.43 -9.57
CA VAL A 93 -11.53 -9.06 -8.40
C VAL A 93 -12.50 -10.15 -8.84
N ASP A 94 -13.32 -9.89 -9.85
CA ASP A 94 -14.25 -10.89 -10.38
C ASP A 94 -13.52 -12.12 -10.98
N ARG A 95 -12.39 -11.90 -11.59
CA ARG A 95 -11.53 -13.00 -12.07
C ARG A 95 -10.97 -13.82 -10.92
N LEU A 96 -10.49 -13.18 -9.85
CA LEU A 96 -10.03 -13.87 -8.65
C LEU A 96 -11.15 -14.70 -8.01
N ARG A 97 -12.35 -14.11 -7.89
CA ARG A 97 -13.53 -14.82 -7.37
C ARG A 97 -13.88 -16.04 -8.22
N ARG A 98 -13.89 -15.91 -9.54
CA ARG A 98 -14.11 -17.06 -10.44
C ARG A 98 -13.05 -18.15 -10.31
N ALA A 99 -11.83 -17.79 -9.93
CA ALA A 99 -10.75 -18.72 -9.63
C ALA A 99 -10.81 -19.32 -8.21
N GLY A 100 -11.83 -18.95 -7.42
CA GLY A 100 -12.01 -19.42 -6.04
C GLY A 100 -11.06 -18.75 -5.03
N VAL A 101 -10.44 -17.65 -5.40
CA VAL A 101 -9.55 -16.89 -4.49
C VAL A 101 -10.38 -15.95 -3.63
N PRO A 102 -10.37 -16.11 -2.29
CA PRO A 102 -11.11 -15.23 -1.40
C PRO A 102 -10.49 -13.82 -1.32
N ILE A 103 -11.36 -12.83 -1.36
CA ILE A 103 -10.99 -11.42 -1.19
C ILE A 103 -11.34 -10.99 0.24
N PHE A 104 -10.49 -10.19 0.87
CA PHE A 104 -10.70 -9.68 2.21
C PHE A 104 -12.06 -8.96 2.33
N ALA A 105 -12.88 -9.37 3.31
CA ALA A 105 -14.25 -8.88 3.51
C ALA A 105 -15.16 -9.00 2.26
N ASP A 106 -14.75 -9.77 1.25
CA ASP A 106 -15.44 -9.96 -0.03
C ASP A 106 -15.87 -8.66 -0.72
N LYS A 107 -15.04 -7.61 -0.62
CA LYS A 107 -15.39 -6.31 -1.20
C LYS A 107 -14.18 -5.53 -1.72
N ILE A 108 -14.49 -4.57 -2.60
CA ILE A 108 -13.61 -3.49 -3.01
C ILE A 108 -13.86 -2.30 -2.08
N PHE A 109 -12.81 -1.77 -1.48
CA PHE A 109 -12.86 -0.59 -0.62
C PHE A 109 -12.67 0.67 -1.47
N ASN A 110 -13.45 1.71 -1.18
CA ASN A 110 -13.21 3.04 -1.73
C ASN A 110 -12.38 3.82 -0.70
N ALA A 111 -11.08 3.84 -0.90
CA ALA A 111 -10.11 4.51 -0.04
C ALA A 111 -9.72 5.89 -0.60
N PRO A 112 -9.07 6.76 0.19
CA PRO A 112 -8.64 8.09 -0.30
C PRO A 112 -7.74 8.04 -1.54
N ASP A 113 -6.99 6.95 -1.71
CA ASP A 113 -6.00 6.79 -2.78
C ASP A 113 -6.53 6.10 -4.02
N GLY A 114 -7.61 5.37 -3.88
CA GLY A 114 -8.17 4.59 -4.98
C GLY A 114 -9.18 3.55 -4.50
N PHE A 115 -9.55 2.70 -5.42
CA PHE A 115 -10.27 1.48 -5.11
C PHE A 115 -9.25 0.39 -4.76
N GLU A 116 -9.48 -0.31 -3.64
CA GLU A 116 -8.54 -1.27 -3.07
C GLU A 116 -9.23 -2.62 -2.80
N ALA A 117 -8.53 -3.72 -3.07
CA ALA A 117 -8.96 -5.05 -2.71
C ALA A 117 -7.75 -5.87 -2.23
N PHE A 118 -7.94 -6.73 -1.23
CA PHE A 118 -6.84 -7.46 -0.61
C PHE A 118 -7.03 -8.96 -0.75
N VAL A 119 -5.96 -9.65 -1.14
CA VAL A 119 -5.85 -11.10 -1.18
C VAL A 119 -5.03 -11.56 0.02
N TYR A 120 -5.53 -12.57 0.73
CA TYR A 120 -4.89 -13.09 1.93
C TYR A 120 -3.54 -13.78 1.65
N PRO A 121 -2.60 -13.76 2.62
CA PRO A 121 -1.27 -14.35 2.46
C PRO A 121 -1.25 -15.87 2.22
N ASP A 122 -2.30 -16.59 2.64
CA ASP A 122 -2.45 -18.02 2.41
C ASP A 122 -2.80 -18.37 0.94
N GLN A 123 -3.26 -17.38 0.18
CA GLN A 123 -3.54 -17.48 -1.26
C GLN A 123 -2.36 -17.02 -2.13
N THR A 124 -1.28 -16.57 -1.52
CA THR A 124 -0.09 -16.00 -2.16
C THR A 124 1.16 -16.60 -1.50
N PRO A 125 2.37 -16.34 -1.97
CA PRO A 125 3.60 -16.83 -1.30
C PRO A 125 3.86 -16.18 0.08
N GLY A 126 2.84 -16.07 0.95
CA GLY A 126 2.98 -15.63 2.33
C GLY A 126 2.95 -14.12 2.57
N ILE A 127 2.56 -13.33 1.56
CA ILE A 127 2.43 -11.88 1.65
C ILE A 127 1.01 -11.45 1.26
N THR A 128 0.45 -10.45 1.94
CA THR A 128 -0.79 -9.82 1.49
C THR A 128 -0.55 -9.14 0.14
N VAL A 129 -1.43 -9.38 -0.82
CA VAL A 129 -1.43 -8.66 -2.10
C VAL A 129 -2.62 -7.72 -2.13
N GLU A 130 -2.34 -6.45 -2.29
CA GLU A 130 -3.32 -5.41 -2.56
C GLU A 130 -3.44 -5.20 -4.06
N LEU A 131 -4.66 -5.20 -4.58
CA LEU A 131 -4.97 -4.60 -5.87
C LEU A 131 -5.41 -3.17 -5.65
N ILE A 132 -4.84 -2.23 -6.38
CA ILE A 132 -5.20 -0.82 -6.29
C ILE A 132 -5.46 -0.23 -7.67
N GLN A 133 -6.62 0.40 -7.81
CA GLN A 133 -6.94 1.26 -8.95
C GLN A 133 -6.97 2.70 -8.45
N PRO A 134 -5.90 3.51 -8.67
CA PRO A 134 -5.82 4.85 -8.14
C PRO A 134 -6.91 5.77 -8.66
N HIS A 135 -7.41 6.67 -7.83
CA HIS A 135 -8.24 7.79 -8.31
C HIS A 135 -7.39 8.73 -9.18
N ALA A 136 -8.01 9.37 -10.17
CA ALA A 136 -7.33 10.27 -11.12
C ALA A 136 -6.59 11.45 -10.45
N THR A 137 -6.98 11.81 -9.23
CA THR A 137 -6.39 12.89 -8.43
C THR A 137 -5.60 12.37 -7.24
N SER A 138 -5.43 11.05 -7.11
CA SER A 138 -4.71 10.51 -5.97
C SER A 138 -3.21 10.73 -6.11
N TRP A 139 -2.55 10.97 -5.00
CA TRP A 139 -1.12 11.22 -4.96
C TRP A 139 -0.24 9.97 -5.15
N GLY A 140 -0.81 8.86 -5.52
CA GLY A 140 -0.07 7.70 -6.03
C GLY A 140 0.54 7.94 -7.42
N TYR A 141 0.16 9.01 -8.09
CA TYR A 141 0.83 9.49 -9.31
C TYR A 141 1.65 10.72 -8.97
N PRO A 142 2.99 10.64 -9.02
CA PRO A 142 3.78 11.86 -9.14
C PRO A 142 3.32 12.53 -10.43
N GLN A 143 2.75 13.71 -10.33
CA GLN A 143 2.43 14.55 -11.51
C GLN A 143 3.70 14.82 -12.35
N ASP A 144 4.87 14.58 -11.75
CA ASP A 144 6.21 14.78 -12.32
C ASP A 144 6.91 13.47 -12.73
N ALA A 145 6.33 12.31 -12.46
CA ALA A 145 6.85 11.04 -12.95
C ALA A 145 6.21 10.71 -14.30
N ASN A 146 6.57 11.46 -15.31
CA ASN A 146 6.44 11.02 -16.70
C ASN A 146 7.65 10.11 -17.00
N PRO A 147 7.52 8.77 -16.93
CA PRO A 147 8.68 7.88 -17.03
C PRO A 147 9.19 7.68 -18.46
N VAL A 148 8.66 8.37 -19.45
CA VAL A 148 9.00 8.10 -20.88
C VAL A 148 9.17 9.36 -21.73
N ALA A 149 9.72 10.42 -21.17
CA ALA A 149 10.23 11.53 -21.97
C ALA A 149 11.77 11.56 -21.91
N GLY A 150 12.43 10.65 -22.61
CA GLY A 150 13.87 10.75 -22.78
C GLY A 150 14.67 9.46 -22.93
N GLN A 151 14.22 8.51 -23.72
CA GLN A 151 15.15 7.59 -24.36
C GLN A 151 14.99 7.76 -25.87
N LYS A 152 15.84 8.60 -26.41
CA LYS A 152 16.29 8.56 -27.81
C LYS A 152 17.73 8.07 -27.82
#